data_672db2d0e8c62cbb03754f5378706fa9
#
_entry.id   672db2d0e8c62cbb03754f5378706fa9
#
_cell.length_a   1.000
_cell.length_b   1.000
_cell.length_c   1.000
_cell.angle_alpha   90.00
_cell.angle_beta   90.00
_cell.angle_gamma   90.00
#
_symmetry.space_group_name_H-M   'P 1'
#
loop_
_entity.id
_entity.type
_entity.pdbx_description
1 polymer ?
#
loop_
_entity_poly.entity_id
_entity_poly.type
_entity_poly.pdbx_seq_one_letter_code
_entity_poly.pdbx_strand_id
1 'polypeptide(L)'
;SGRVVAIQLSTPLLVAERMPLRLRLVNLNKEFPMVDVGAQALDDGALAQDFVRFAVESGVLRFGEFKTKAGRMSPYFFNAGLFDDGAKIGRLAEFYAKALLASGIEFDMVFGPAYKGIPLAATVAVELARLGRNVPFAYNRKEAKDHGEGGTLVGAPLQGRVLIIDDVMSAGTAARES
;
A
#
# COMPACT_ATOMS: atom_id res chain seq x y z
N SER A 1 4.97 23.15 -1.39
CA SER A 1 5.63 22.06 -2.14
C SER A 1 5.42 20.77 -1.36
N GLY A 2 4.41 19.98 -1.74
CA GLY A 2 4.11 18.71 -1.11
C GLY A 2 5.13 17.63 -1.51
N ARG A 3 5.62 16.87 -0.55
CA ARG A 3 6.35 15.62 -0.81
C ARG A 3 5.33 14.48 -0.85
N VAL A 4 5.39 13.63 -1.87
CA VAL A 4 4.54 12.44 -1.97
C VAL A 4 5.37 11.22 -1.56
N VAL A 5 4.83 10.45 -0.63
CA VAL A 5 5.42 9.18 -0.16
C VAL A 5 4.49 8.05 -0.59
N ALA A 6 4.96 7.14 -1.41
CA ALA A 6 4.16 6.01 -1.85
C ALA A 6 4.58 4.72 -1.13
N ILE A 7 3.61 3.99 -0.60
CA ILE A 7 3.81 2.66 -0.01
C ILE A 7 3.20 1.61 -0.91
N GLN A 8 3.99 0.61 -1.21
CA GLN A 8 3.57 -0.55 -1.95
C GLN A 8 3.75 -1.81 -1.11
N LEU A 9 2.72 -2.65 -1.05
CA LEU A 9 2.92 -4.06 -0.76
C LEU A 9 3.55 -4.71 -1.99
N SER A 10 4.87 -4.87 -1.95
CA SER A 10 5.49 -5.77 -2.91
C SER A 10 5.03 -7.18 -2.61
N THR A 11 4.42 -7.83 -3.59
CA THR A 11 4.26 -9.29 -3.57
C THR A 11 5.59 -9.89 -3.14
N PRO A 12 5.62 -10.79 -2.17
CA PRO A 12 6.88 -11.34 -1.68
C PRO A 12 7.60 -12.05 -2.82
N LEU A 13 8.57 -11.38 -3.40
CA LEU A 13 9.56 -12.04 -4.20
C LEU A 13 10.56 -12.61 -3.20
N LEU A 14 10.53 -13.91 -3.04
CA LEU A 14 11.41 -14.75 -2.25
C LEU A 14 11.15 -14.93 -0.77
N VAL A 15 10.79 -16.15 -0.49
CA VAL A 15 10.76 -16.84 0.80
C VAL A 15 12.16 -16.95 1.47
N ALA A 16 13.23 -16.51 0.85
CA ALA A 16 14.60 -16.71 1.34
C ALA A 16 15.32 -15.43 1.79
N GLU A 17 14.87 -14.25 1.39
CA GLU A 17 15.53 -13.00 1.77
C GLU A 17 14.47 -11.97 2.19
N ARG A 18 14.36 -11.75 3.52
CA ARG A 18 13.74 -10.63 4.22
C ARG A 18 12.66 -9.89 3.41
N MET A 19 11.38 -10.13 3.71
CA MET A 19 10.25 -9.37 3.13
C MET A 19 10.46 -7.86 3.35
N PRO A 20 10.75 -7.07 2.33
CA PRO A 20 10.70 -5.63 2.48
C PRO A 20 9.29 -5.15 2.15
N LEU A 21 8.64 -4.52 3.11
CA LEU A 21 7.64 -3.50 2.81
C LEU A 21 8.41 -2.42 2.04
N ARG A 22 8.30 -2.39 0.72
CA ARG A 22 9.00 -1.38 -0.07
C ARG A 22 8.24 -0.08 0.00
N LEU A 23 8.81 0.86 0.70
CA LEU A 23 8.36 2.24 0.76
C LEU A 23 9.00 3.00 -0.39
N ARG A 24 8.18 3.56 -1.27
CA ARG A 24 8.65 4.37 -2.39
C ARG A 24 8.32 5.83 -2.12
N LEU A 25 9.35 6.67 -2.00
CA LEU A 25 9.19 8.11 -1.97
C LEU A 25 9.09 8.62 -3.42
N VAL A 26 7.96 9.23 -3.77
CA VAL A 26 7.79 9.88 -5.07
C VAL A 26 7.62 11.38 -4.81
N ASN A 27 8.46 12.20 -5.42
CA ASN A 27 8.26 13.64 -5.45
C ASN A 27 7.62 14.02 -6.79
N LEU A 28 6.44 14.60 -6.77
CA LEU A 28 5.68 14.96 -7.97
C LEU A 28 6.39 16.00 -8.86
N ASN A 29 7.43 16.67 -8.37
CA ASN A 29 8.10 17.74 -9.09
C ASN A 29 9.50 17.41 -9.63
N LYS A 30 10.05 16.22 -9.37
CA LYS A 30 11.35 15.79 -9.91
C LYS A 30 11.46 14.27 -9.92
N GLU A 31 12.14 13.72 -10.93
CA GLU A 31 12.59 12.33 -10.92
C GLU A 31 13.56 12.13 -9.76
N PHE A 32 13.13 11.43 -8.72
CA PHE A 32 14.00 11.04 -7.63
C PHE A 32 14.37 9.56 -7.76
N PRO A 33 15.64 9.22 -7.45
CA PRO A 33 16.02 7.83 -7.32
C PRO A 33 15.13 7.17 -6.26
N MET A 34 14.77 5.91 -6.50
CA MET A 34 14.11 5.08 -5.51
C MET A 34 14.99 5.04 -4.26
N VAL A 35 14.51 5.62 -3.19
CA VAL A 35 15.07 5.35 -1.88
C VAL A 35 14.42 4.05 -1.42
N ASP A 36 15.12 2.96 -1.59
CA ASP A 36 14.84 1.74 -0.85
C ASP A 36 15.08 2.09 0.62
N VAL A 37 14.02 2.41 1.33
CA VAL A 37 14.09 2.46 2.79
C VAL A 37 14.18 1.01 3.19
N GLY A 38 15.43 0.56 3.25
CA GLY A 38 15.79 -0.81 3.43
C GLY A 38 15.10 -1.42 4.64
N ALA A 39 15.04 -2.72 4.66
CA ALA A 39 14.54 -3.62 5.68
C ALA A 39 14.97 -3.33 7.15
N GLN A 40 15.74 -2.30 7.39
CA GLN A 40 16.19 -1.83 8.71
C GLN A 40 15.09 -1.16 9.54
N ALA A 41 14.01 -0.67 8.93
CA ALA A 41 12.91 -0.04 9.68
C ALA A 41 11.88 -1.05 10.20
N LEU A 42 11.98 -2.31 9.83
CA LEU A 42 11.11 -3.40 10.30
C LEU A 42 11.99 -4.46 10.99
N ASP A 43 12.70 -4.08 12.01
CA ASP A 43 13.48 -5.01 12.86
C ASP A 43 12.59 -5.90 13.75
N ASP A 44 11.29 -5.90 13.52
CA ASP A 44 10.38 -6.91 14.03
C ASP A 44 10.14 -7.99 12.97
N GLY A 45 11.07 -8.91 12.88
CA GLY A 45 10.86 -10.16 12.15
C GLY A 45 9.52 -10.84 12.51
N ALA A 46 9.00 -10.55 13.69
CA ALA A 46 7.69 -10.95 14.18
C ALA A 46 6.54 -10.40 13.31
N LEU A 47 6.51 -9.10 12.98
CA LEU A 47 5.42 -8.51 12.17
C LEU A 47 5.37 -9.10 10.76
N ALA A 48 6.55 -9.31 10.14
CA ALA A 48 6.66 -9.93 8.83
C ALA A 48 6.21 -11.40 8.85
N GLN A 49 6.60 -12.16 9.88
CA GLN A 49 6.18 -13.56 10.05
C GLN A 49 4.67 -13.67 10.29
N ASP A 50 4.10 -12.79 11.11
CA ASP A 50 2.66 -12.74 11.36
C ASP A 50 1.88 -12.40 10.09
N PHE A 51 2.39 -11.48 9.27
CA PHE A 51 1.78 -11.18 7.97
C PHE A 51 1.80 -12.40 7.03
N VAL A 52 2.93 -13.11 6.92
CA VAL A 52 3.03 -14.32 6.10
C VAL A 52 2.03 -15.39 6.58
N ARG A 53 1.97 -15.62 7.89
CA ARG A 53 1.00 -16.56 8.49
C ARG A 53 -0.42 -16.16 8.14
N PHE A 54 -0.79 -14.91 8.34
CA PHE A 54 -2.11 -14.38 7.99
C PHE A 54 -2.42 -14.53 6.50
N ALA A 55 -1.47 -14.24 5.61
CA ALA A 55 -1.66 -14.39 4.17
C ALA A 55 -1.88 -15.85 3.74
N VAL A 56 -1.19 -16.79 4.39
CA VAL A 56 -1.39 -18.25 4.17
C VAL A 56 -2.75 -18.69 4.70
N GLU A 57 -3.09 -18.36 5.94
CA GLU A 57 -4.37 -18.70 6.58
C GLU A 57 -5.57 -18.14 5.82
N SER A 58 -5.43 -16.96 5.25
CA SER A 58 -6.45 -16.31 4.41
C SER A 58 -6.52 -16.88 2.99
N GLY A 59 -5.63 -17.80 2.61
CA GLY A 59 -5.53 -18.35 1.26
C GLY A 59 -4.97 -17.38 0.20
N VAL A 60 -4.56 -16.20 0.62
CA VAL A 60 -3.98 -15.15 -0.24
C VAL A 60 -2.61 -15.56 -0.75
N LEU A 61 -1.80 -16.18 0.11
CA LEU A 61 -0.50 -16.75 -0.22
C LEU A 61 -0.58 -18.26 -0.22
N ARG A 62 -0.21 -18.90 -1.32
CA ARG A 62 -0.14 -20.36 -1.45
C ARG A 62 1.21 -20.77 -1.99
N PHE A 63 1.78 -21.82 -1.43
CA PHE A 63 3.03 -22.43 -1.89
C PHE A 63 2.71 -23.61 -2.84
N GLY A 64 3.54 -23.81 -3.85
CA GLY A 64 3.39 -24.83 -4.87
C GLY A 64 4.06 -24.40 -6.18
N GLU A 65 3.84 -25.15 -7.24
CA GLU A 65 4.34 -24.82 -8.57
C GLU A 65 3.24 -24.07 -9.36
N PHE A 66 3.48 -22.79 -9.62
CA PHE A 66 2.55 -21.93 -10.36
C PHE A 66 3.21 -21.32 -11.59
N LYS A 67 2.53 -21.38 -12.73
CA LYS A 67 2.97 -20.70 -13.94
C LYS A 67 2.46 -19.26 -13.94
N THR A 68 3.36 -18.28 -13.95
CA THR A 68 3.01 -16.85 -14.03
C THR A 68 2.48 -16.48 -15.42
N LYS A 69 1.81 -15.33 -15.53
CA LYS A 69 1.36 -14.78 -16.83
C LYS A 69 2.50 -14.59 -17.82
N ALA A 70 3.72 -14.36 -17.34
CA ALA A 70 4.93 -14.27 -18.15
C ALA A 70 5.54 -15.64 -18.51
N GLY A 71 4.87 -16.75 -18.18
CA GLY A 71 5.30 -18.12 -18.50
C GLY A 71 6.37 -18.69 -17.56
N ARG A 72 6.84 -17.95 -16.57
CA ARG A 72 7.84 -18.42 -15.59
C ARG A 72 7.18 -19.23 -14.49
N MET A 73 7.89 -20.26 -14.01
CA MET A 73 7.48 -21.01 -12.82
C MET A 73 7.76 -20.21 -11.56
N SER A 74 6.80 -20.22 -10.63
CA SER A 74 6.91 -19.59 -9.32
C SER A 74 6.62 -20.63 -8.24
N PRO A 75 7.39 -20.68 -7.14
CA PRO A 75 7.13 -21.60 -6.03
C PRO A 75 5.99 -21.13 -5.12
N TYR A 76 5.37 -20.01 -5.43
CA TYR A 76 4.21 -19.48 -4.70
C TYR A 76 3.28 -18.69 -5.62
N PHE A 77 2.05 -18.52 -5.15
CA PHE A 77 1.03 -17.67 -5.77
C PHE A 77 0.45 -16.74 -4.70
N PHE A 78 0.41 -15.44 -5.01
CA PHE A 78 -0.18 -14.42 -4.14
C PHE A 78 -1.34 -13.74 -4.86
N ASN A 79 -2.52 -13.76 -4.24
CA ASN A 79 -3.73 -13.14 -4.77
C ASN A 79 -4.35 -12.18 -3.75
N ALA A 80 -3.99 -10.90 -3.83
CA ALA A 80 -4.52 -9.86 -2.95
C ALA A 80 -6.05 -9.70 -3.04
N GLY A 81 -6.67 -10.13 -4.14
CA GLY A 81 -8.13 -10.11 -4.31
C GLY A 81 -8.88 -11.00 -3.33
N LEU A 82 -8.19 -11.89 -2.62
CA LEU A 82 -8.78 -12.74 -1.58
C LEU A 82 -8.82 -12.08 -0.19
N PHE A 83 -8.36 -10.85 -0.04
CA PHE A 83 -8.72 -10.00 1.10
C PHE A 83 -10.12 -9.41 0.87
N ASP A 84 -11.14 -10.26 0.82
CA ASP A 84 -12.47 -10.02 0.26
C ASP A 84 -13.58 -9.89 1.31
N ASP A 85 -13.22 -9.88 2.58
CA ASP A 85 -14.14 -9.64 3.69
C ASP A 85 -13.60 -8.62 4.69
N GLY A 86 -14.48 -8.13 5.57
CA GLY A 86 -14.15 -7.10 6.55
C GLY A 86 -13.06 -7.52 7.55
N ALA A 87 -13.00 -8.79 7.93
CA ALA A 87 -11.98 -9.28 8.85
C ALA A 87 -10.59 -9.29 8.19
N LYS A 88 -10.53 -9.79 6.96
CA LYS A 88 -9.27 -9.86 6.20
C LYS A 88 -8.74 -8.47 5.83
N ILE A 89 -9.59 -7.57 5.31
CA ILE A 89 -9.14 -6.23 4.94
C ILE A 89 -8.80 -5.39 6.18
N GLY A 90 -9.51 -5.58 7.27
CA GLY A 90 -9.21 -4.94 8.56
C GLY A 90 -7.86 -5.40 9.12
N ARG A 91 -7.60 -6.72 9.10
CA ARG A 91 -6.30 -7.26 9.54
C ARG A 91 -5.16 -6.81 8.63
N LEU A 92 -5.38 -6.76 7.33
CA LEU A 92 -4.42 -6.20 6.38
C LEU A 92 -4.09 -4.74 6.72
N ALA A 93 -5.11 -3.91 6.97
CA ALA A 93 -4.94 -2.52 7.36
C ALA A 93 -4.13 -2.35 8.66
N GLU A 94 -4.33 -3.25 9.62
CA GLU A 94 -3.55 -3.28 10.87
C GLU A 94 -2.06 -3.51 10.59
N PHE A 95 -1.70 -4.44 9.70
CA PHE A 95 -0.32 -4.65 9.30
C PHE A 95 0.28 -3.42 8.63
N TYR A 96 -0.46 -2.77 7.72
CA TYR A 96 -0.03 -1.52 7.11
C TYR A 96 0.21 -0.42 8.14
N ALA A 97 -0.76 -0.19 9.01
CA ALA A 97 -0.68 0.87 10.02
C ALA A 97 0.49 0.65 10.98
N LYS A 98 0.68 -0.58 11.48
CA LYS A 98 1.82 -0.94 12.34
C LYS A 98 3.16 -0.73 11.64
N ALA A 99 3.28 -1.20 10.39
CA ALA A 99 4.49 -1.04 9.61
C ALA A 99 4.81 0.44 9.35
N LEU A 100 3.78 1.25 9.05
CA LEU A 100 3.91 2.70 8.88
C LEU A 100 4.41 3.40 10.13
N LEU A 101 3.82 3.10 11.28
CA LEU A 101 4.23 3.68 12.55
C LEU A 101 5.64 3.27 12.95
N ALA A 102 6.02 2.02 12.70
CA ALA A 102 7.36 1.51 12.99
C ALA A 102 8.43 2.07 12.03
N SER A 103 8.06 2.41 10.80
CA SER A 103 9.02 2.90 9.79
C SER A 103 9.59 4.28 10.06
N GLY A 104 8.98 5.06 10.97
CA GLY A 104 9.35 6.44 11.23
C GLY A 104 9.09 7.40 10.06
N ILE A 105 8.40 6.94 9.00
CA ILE A 105 8.08 7.80 7.86
C ILE A 105 7.07 8.85 8.27
N GLU A 106 7.43 10.07 7.97
CA GLU A 106 6.56 11.21 8.22
C GLU A 106 5.63 11.44 7.03
N PHE A 107 4.31 11.42 7.28
CA PHE A 107 3.27 11.77 6.32
C PHE A 107 2.15 12.54 7.02
N ASP A 108 1.44 13.34 6.25
CA ASP A 108 0.40 14.23 6.77
C ASP A 108 -1.00 13.74 6.38
N MET A 109 -1.11 12.95 5.32
CA MET A 109 -2.36 12.35 4.85
C MET A 109 -2.14 11.06 4.06
N VAL A 110 -3.21 10.31 3.85
CA VAL A 110 -3.22 9.06 3.08
C VAL A 110 -4.03 9.24 1.80
N PHE A 111 -3.52 8.71 0.69
CA PHE A 111 -4.17 8.74 -0.61
C PHE A 111 -4.26 7.34 -1.23
N GLY A 112 -5.45 6.98 -1.72
CA GLY A 112 -5.70 5.72 -2.40
C GLY A 112 -6.03 5.92 -3.86
N PRO A 113 -5.15 5.54 -4.82
CA PRO A 113 -5.46 5.62 -6.22
C PRO A 113 -6.56 4.63 -6.62
N ALA A 114 -7.43 5.06 -7.54
CA ALA A 114 -8.49 4.20 -8.05
C ALA A 114 -7.91 3.02 -8.86
N TYR A 115 -8.40 1.79 -8.61
CA TYR A 115 -9.55 1.52 -7.76
C TYR A 115 -9.17 0.78 -6.47
N LYS A 116 -8.13 -0.04 -6.48
CA LYS A 116 -7.77 -0.92 -5.36
C LYS A 116 -7.15 -0.16 -4.18
N GLY A 117 -6.48 0.96 -4.46
CA GLY A 117 -5.96 1.84 -3.42
C GLY A 117 -7.06 2.47 -2.56
N ILE A 118 -8.28 2.66 -3.09
CA ILE A 118 -9.37 3.30 -2.36
C ILE A 118 -9.72 2.55 -1.05
N PRO A 119 -10.11 1.26 -1.11
CA PRO A 119 -10.45 0.53 0.11
C PRO A 119 -9.24 0.37 1.05
N LEU A 120 -8.03 0.21 0.50
CA LEU A 120 -6.82 0.11 1.31
C LEU A 120 -6.54 1.40 2.07
N ALA A 121 -6.54 2.54 1.40
CA ALA A 121 -6.29 3.83 2.04
C ALA A 121 -7.35 4.16 3.10
N ALA A 122 -8.62 3.89 2.82
CA ALA A 122 -9.71 4.12 3.76
C ALA A 122 -9.54 3.26 5.03
N THR A 123 -9.31 1.96 4.88
CA THR A 123 -9.15 1.05 6.02
C THR A 123 -7.88 1.33 6.82
N VAL A 124 -6.77 1.68 6.15
CA VAL A 124 -5.53 2.08 6.83
C VAL A 124 -5.71 3.38 7.59
N ALA A 125 -6.43 4.37 7.06
CA ALA A 125 -6.73 5.61 7.77
C ALA A 125 -7.56 5.35 9.04
N VAL A 126 -8.55 4.45 8.98
CA VAL A 126 -9.34 4.01 10.14
C VAL A 126 -8.44 3.36 11.19
N GLU A 127 -7.54 2.48 10.77
CA GLU A 127 -6.67 1.77 11.71
C GLU A 127 -5.60 2.67 12.32
N LEU A 128 -5.04 3.60 11.55
CA LEU A 128 -4.15 4.64 12.08
C LEU A 128 -4.84 5.48 13.16
N ALA A 129 -6.11 5.86 12.94
CA ALA A 129 -6.89 6.60 13.93
C ALA A 129 -7.11 5.79 15.22
N ARG A 130 -7.39 4.47 15.11
CA ARG A 130 -7.49 3.55 16.25
C ARG A 130 -6.19 3.46 17.05
N LEU A 131 -5.06 3.53 16.35
CA LEU A 131 -3.73 3.53 16.96
C LEU A 131 -3.27 4.91 17.45
N GLY A 132 -4.19 5.90 17.48
CA GLY A 132 -3.94 7.23 18.00
C GLY A 132 -3.40 8.25 17.00
N ARG A 133 -3.28 7.89 15.73
CA ARG A 133 -2.82 8.78 14.67
C ARG A 133 -3.91 9.04 13.64
N ASN A 134 -4.82 9.96 13.95
CA ASN A 134 -5.83 10.39 12.99
C ASN A 134 -5.21 11.25 11.89
N VAL A 135 -5.38 10.85 10.63
CA VAL A 135 -4.88 11.58 9.45
C VAL A 135 -5.99 11.72 8.41
N PRO A 136 -6.03 12.82 7.67
CA PRO A 136 -6.92 12.97 6.52
C PRO A 136 -6.67 11.89 5.47
N PHE A 137 -7.71 11.52 4.71
CA PHE A 137 -7.55 10.65 3.56
C PHE A 137 -8.30 11.17 2.35
N ALA A 138 -7.80 10.82 1.16
CA ALA A 138 -8.40 11.13 -0.12
C ALA A 138 -8.18 9.98 -1.12
N TYR A 139 -8.93 10.02 -2.19
CA TYR A 139 -8.77 9.11 -3.33
C TYR A 139 -9.17 9.83 -4.62
N ASN A 140 -8.79 9.28 -5.77
CA ASN A 140 -9.24 9.81 -7.05
C ASN A 140 -10.33 8.93 -7.68
N ARG A 141 -11.07 9.55 -8.60
CA ARG A 141 -11.90 8.87 -9.59
C ARG A 141 -11.14 8.84 -10.92
N LYS A 142 -11.36 7.81 -11.74
CA LYS A 142 -10.81 7.79 -13.11
C LYS A 142 -11.55 8.75 -14.04
N GLU A 143 -12.82 9.00 -13.76
CA GLU A 143 -13.66 9.89 -14.55
C GLU A 143 -14.06 11.11 -13.73
N ALA A 144 -13.85 12.30 -14.28
CA ALA A 144 -14.33 13.54 -13.67
C ALA A 144 -15.86 13.56 -13.69
N LYS A 145 -16.49 14.04 -12.61
CA LYS A 145 -17.94 14.33 -12.62
C LYS A 145 -18.18 15.71 -13.20
N ASP A 146 -19.16 15.77 -14.09
CA ASP A 146 -19.61 17.03 -14.70
C ASP A 146 -20.52 17.85 -13.77
N HIS A 147 -20.95 17.27 -12.64
CA HIS A 147 -21.91 17.87 -11.70
C HIS A 147 -21.45 17.76 -10.24
N GLY A 148 -21.73 18.78 -9.44
CA GLY A 148 -21.39 18.88 -8.03
C GLY A 148 -20.00 19.47 -7.80
N GLU A 149 -19.29 18.96 -6.79
CA GLU A 149 -17.86 19.28 -6.54
C GLU A 149 -16.99 18.67 -7.64
N GLY A 150 -16.94 19.25 -8.80
CA GLY A 150 -16.23 18.75 -9.98
C GLY A 150 -14.80 18.25 -9.69
N GLY A 151 -14.20 17.56 -10.67
CA GLY A 151 -12.84 17.05 -10.57
C GLY A 151 -12.75 15.56 -10.25
N THR A 152 -11.52 15.07 -10.14
CA THR A 152 -11.19 13.65 -9.92
C THR A 152 -10.90 13.34 -8.44
N LEU A 153 -10.54 14.33 -7.63
CA LEU A 153 -10.21 14.15 -6.21
C LEU A 153 -11.46 14.07 -5.34
N VAL A 154 -11.46 13.13 -4.39
CA VAL A 154 -12.52 12.94 -3.39
C VAL A 154 -11.91 12.81 -2.00
N GLY A 155 -12.51 13.47 -1.01
CA GLY A 155 -12.03 13.47 0.37
C GLY A 155 -11.28 14.75 0.71
N ALA A 156 -10.25 14.65 1.53
CA ALA A 156 -9.48 15.80 1.99
C ALA A 156 -8.66 16.43 0.84
N PRO A 157 -8.47 17.76 0.82
CA PRO A 157 -7.53 18.39 -0.10
C PRO A 157 -6.12 17.84 0.07
N LEU A 158 -5.40 17.63 -1.05
CA LEU A 158 -4.01 17.15 -1.00
C LEU A 158 -3.10 18.25 -0.44
N GLN A 159 -2.61 18.04 0.77
CA GLN A 159 -1.73 18.98 1.47
C GLN A 159 -0.61 18.24 2.20
N GLY A 160 0.57 18.88 2.28
CA GLY A 160 1.71 18.31 3.01
C GLY A 160 2.31 17.09 2.30
N ARG A 161 2.73 16.13 3.11
CA ARG A 161 3.37 14.87 2.66
C ARG A 161 2.28 13.82 2.48
N VAL A 162 2.01 13.47 1.25
CA VAL A 162 0.95 12.54 0.88
C VAL A 162 1.51 11.13 0.79
N LEU A 163 0.96 10.23 1.60
CA LEU A 163 1.27 8.82 1.57
C LEU A 163 0.32 8.09 0.60
N ILE A 164 0.85 7.53 -0.48
CA ILE A 164 0.06 6.73 -1.43
C ILE A 164 0.08 5.26 -1.00
N ILE A 165 -1.11 4.66 -0.91
CA ILE A 165 -1.29 3.24 -0.62
C ILE A 165 -1.98 2.56 -1.81
N ASP A 166 -1.31 1.56 -2.39
CA ASP A 166 -1.86 0.75 -3.49
C ASP A 166 -1.40 -0.70 -3.35
N ASP A 167 -2.10 -1.64 -4.03
CA ASP A 167 -1.77 -3.07 -4.03
C ASP A 167 -0.59 -3.41 -4.95
N VAL A 168 -0.49 -2.72 -6.08
CA VAL A 168 0.60 -2.87 -7.07
C VAL A 168 0.93 -1.52 -7.68
N MET A 169 2.13 -1.05 -7.48
CA MET A 169 2.66 0.10 -8.22
C MET A 169 3.57 -0.40 -9.36
N SER A 170 3.02 -0.50 -10.57
CA SER A 170 3.84 -0.67 -11.76
C SER A 170 4.55 0.65 -12.08
N ALA A 171 5.87 0.70 -11.85
CA ALA A 171 6.80 1.74 -12.32
C ALA A 171 6.32 3.21 -12.25
N GLY A 172 5.42 3.56 -11.32
CA GLY A 172 4.95 4.93 -11.13
C GLY A 172 3.83 5.39 -12.06
N THR A 173 3.25 4.51 -12.88
CA THR A 173 2.18 4.88 -13.82
C THR A 173 0.91 5.34 -13.10
N ALA A 174 0.47 4.62 -12.07
CA ALA A 174 -0.73 5.00 -11.31
C ALA A 174 -0.58 6.32 -10.53
N ALA A 175 0.64 6.64 -10.07
CA ALA A 175 0.92 7.87 -9.35
C ALA A 175 1.10 9.10 -10.27
N ARG A 176 1.29 8.88 -11.58
CA ARG A 176 1.42 9.97 -12.58
C ARG A 176 0.08 10.35 -13.19
N GLU A 177 -0.90 9.46 -13.16
CA GLU A 177 -2.25 9.66 -13.72
C GLU A 177 -3.25 10.19 -12.67
N SER A 178 -2.83 10.32 -11.42
CA SER A 178 -3.64 10.83 -10.31
C SER A 178 -3.23 12.25 -9.95
#